data_7763b538264e27d8ab9c73951a26e6df
#
_entry.id   7763b538264e27d8ab9c73951a26e6df
#
_cell.length_a   1.000
_cell.length_b   1.000
_cell.length_c   1.000
_cell.angle_alpha   90.00
_cell.angle_beta   90.00
_cell.angle_gamma   90.00
#
_symmetry.space_group_name_H-M   'P 1'
#
loop_
_entity.id
_entity.type
_entity.pdbx_description
1 polymer ?
#
loop_
_entity_poly.entity_id
_entity_poly.type
_entity_poly.pdbx_seq_one_letter_code
_entity_poly.pdbx_strand_id
1 'polypeptide(L)' 'MTRFEEHVRRALDSLPPRDRLVLNLYYHEELTLKEISRVIEVSESRVSQIHTAAVMKLRGLLRAGHLLKAA' A
#
# COMPACT_ATOMS: atom_id res chain seq x y z
N MET A 1 20.00 2.70 -4.09
CA MET A 1 18.77 1.96 -3.73
C MET A 1 19.06 0.47 -3.67
N THR A 2 18.59 -0.20 -2.62
CA THR A 2 18.82 -1.64 -2.47
C THR A 2 17.86 -2.42 -3.36
N ARG A 3 18.19 -3.70 -3.60
CA ARG A 3 17.33 -4.61 -4.35
C ARG A 3 15.98 -4.77 -3.66
N PHE A 4 15.97 -4.79 -2.33
CA PHE A 4 14.75 -4.88 -1.55
C PHE A 4 13.86 -3.65 -1.76
N GLU A 5 14.45 -2.46 -1.72
CA GLU A 5 13.70 -1.22 -1.94
C GLU A 5 13.08 -1.15 -3.33
N GLU A 6 13.81 -1.59 -4.35
CA GLU A 6 13.28 -1.69 -5.71
C GLU A 6 12.11 -2.65 -5.78
N HIS A 7 12.23 -3.78 -5.09
CA HIS A 7 11.18 -4.80 -5.08
C HIS A 7 9.90 -4.24 -4.45
N VAL A 8 10.04 -3.54 -3.33
CA VAL A 8 8.91 -2.90 -2.66
C VAL A 8 8.28 -1.85 -3.55
N ARG A 9 9.10 -1.03 -4.21
CA ARG A 9 8.60 0.01 -5.11
C ARG A 9 7.78 -0.59 -6.25
N ARG A 10 8.27 -1.67 -6.87
CA ARG A 10 7.56 -2.32 -7.95
C ARG A 10 6.22 -2.87 -7.50
N ALA A 11 6.21 -3.46 -6.30
CA ALA A 11 4.98 -3.99 -5.72
C ALA A 11 3.97 -2.85 -5.48
N LEU A 12 4.43 -1.74 -4.93
CA LEU A 12 3.57 -0.57 -4.71
C LEU A 12 3.03 -0.03 -6.03
N ASP A 13 3.87 0.04 -7.06
CA ASP A 13 3.45 0.54 -8.37
C ASP A 13 2.42 -0.37 -9.04
N SER A 14 2.36 -1.63 -8.63
CA SER A 14 1.39 -2.59 -9.17
C SER A 14 0.02 -2.46 -8.53
N LEU A 15 -0.09 -1.75 -7.41
CA LEU A 15 -1.36 -1.57 -6.73
C LEU A 15 -2.26 -0.57 -7.48
N PRO A 16 -3.59 -0.71 -7.34
CA PRO A 16 -4.50 0.31 -7.88
C PRO A 16 -4.15 1.70 -7.32
N PRO A 17 -4.36 2.77 -8.09
CA PRO A 17 -3.97 4.12 -7.66
C PRO A 17 -4.54 4.53 -6.31
N ARG A 18 -5.78 4.18 -6.00
CA ARG A 18 -6.40 4.52 -4.72
C ARG A 18 -5.69 3.82 -3.55
N ASP A 19 -5.33 2.55 -3.74
CA ASP A 19 -4.61 1.78 -2.72
C ASP A 19 -3.25 2.39 -2.45
N ARG A 20 -2.51 2.75 -3.51
CA ARG A 20 -1.21 3.42 -3.38
C ARG A 20 -1.34 4.74 -2.65
N LEU A 21 -2.36 5.51 -3.00
CA LEU A 21 -2.58 6.81 -2.37
C LEU A 21 -2.80 6.67 -0.87
N VAL A 22 -3.68 5.75 -0.47
CA VAL A 22 -3.97 5.52 0.95
C VAL A 22 -2.72 5.08 1.70
N LEU A 23 -1.95 4.15 1.14
CA LEU A 23 -0.72 3.70 1.77
C LEU A 23 0.29 4.84 1.90
N ASN A 24 0.43 5.66 0.87
CA ASN A 24 1.34 6.80 0.90
C ASN A 24 0.94 7.81 1.96
N LEU A 25 -0.35 8.14 2.03
CA LEU A 25 -0.84 9.09 3.02
C LEU A 25 -0.66 8.57 4.44
N TYR A 26 -0.86 7.28 4.64
CA TYR A 26 -0.75 6.69 5.97
C TYR A 26 0.70 6.52 6.43
N TYR A 27 1.56 5.96 5.58
CA TYR A 27 2.91 5.59 5.97
C TYR A 27 3.96 6.66 5.68
N HIS A 28 3.82 7.39 4.60
CA HIS A 28 4.80 8.42 4.23
C HIS A 28 4.43 9.78 4.82
N GLU A 29 3.17 10.19 4.68
CA GLU A 29 2.70 11.47 5.19
C GLU A 29 2.24 11.38 6.64
N GLU A 30 2.16 10.18 7.19
CA GLU A 30 1.79 9.94 8.58
C GLU A 30 0.42 10.49 8.99
N LEU A 31 -0.53 10.45 8.07
CA LEU A 31 -1.89 10.89 8.35
C LEU A 31 -2.68 9.81 9.09
N THR A 32 -3.61 10.25 9.93
CA THR A 32 -4.55 9.33 10.59
C THR A 32 -5.60 8.87 9.57
N LEU A 33 -6.31 7.80 9.90
CA LEU A 33 -7.42 7.34 9.05
C LEU A 33 -8.48 8.43 8.87
N LYS A 34 -8.72 9.20 9.93
CA LYS A 34 -9.67 10.31 9.88
C LYS A 34 -9.22 11.39 8.88
N GLU A 35 -7.94 11.74 8.93
CA GLU A 35 -7.40 12.74 8.02
C GLU A 35 -7.44 12.24 6.57
N ILE A 36 -7.09 10.98 6.36
CA ILE A 36 -7.16 10.39 5.02
C ILE A 36 -8.60 10.40 4.51
N SER A 37 -9.56 10.07 5.38
CA SER A 37 -10.97 10.06 4.99
C SER A 37 -11.42 11.41 4.45
N ARG A 38 -10.91 12.49 5.03
CA ARG A 38 -11.20 13.85 4.57
C ARG A 38 -10.54 14.16 3.24
N VAL A 39 -9.30 13.69 3.06
CA VAL A 39 -8.55 13.95 1.82
C VAL A 39 -9.20 13.26 0.63
N ILE A 40 -9.59 12.00 0.77
CA ILE A 40 -10.16 11.23 -0.34
C ILE A 40 -11.70 11.18 -0.32
N GLU A 41 -12.30 11.90 0.63
CA GLU A 41 -13.75 12.07 0.71
C GLU A 41 -14.55 10.77 0.83
N VAL A 42 -14.12 9.90 1.73
CA VAL A 42 -14.83 8.67 2.09
C VAL A 42 -14.85 8.54 3.60
N SER A 43 -15.62 7.58 4.13
CA SER A 43 -15.69 7.36 5.58
C SER A 43 -14.39 6.77 6.11
N GLU A 44 -14.16 6.93 7.42
CA GLU A 44 -13.00 6.30 8.06
C GLU A 44 -13.04 4.78 7.92
N SER A 45 -14.24 4.19 8.04
CA SER A 45 -14.42 2.75 7.84
C SER A 45 -13.95 2.32 6.46
N ARG A 46 -14.29 3.12 5.44
CA ARG A 46 -13.88 2.82 4.08
C ARG A 46 -12.38 2.92 3.92
N VAL A 47 -11.76 3.93 4.52
CA VAL A 47 -10.28 4.06 4.50
C VAL A 47 -9.64 2.84 5.14
N SER A 48 -10.16 2.40 6.28
CA SER A 48 -9.65 1.22 6.98
C SER A 48 -9.74 -0.02 6.10
N GLN A 49 -10.86 -0.21 5.38
CA GLN A 49 -11.02 -1.32 4.46
C GLN A 49 -10.03 -1.25 3.31
N ILE A 50 -9.85 -0.07 2.72
CA ILE A 50 -8.91 0.12 1.63
C ILE A 50 -7.49 -0.17 2.11
N HIS A 51 -7.13 0.36 3.27
CA HIS A 51 -5.82 0.15 3.88
C HIS A 51 -5.53 -1.34 4.09
N THR A 52 -6.46 -2.05 4.72
CA THR A 52 -6.29 -3.47 4.99
C THR A 52 -6.13 -4.27 3.70
N ALA A 53 -7.00 -4.00 2.72
CA ALA A 53 -6.94 -4.70 1.44
C ALA A 53 -5.64 -4.39 0.69
N ALA A 54 -5.21 -3.13 0.73
CA ALA A 54 -3.96 -2.71 0.07
C ALA A 54 -2.74 -3.40 0.69
N VAL A 55 -2.69 -3.46 2.02
CA VAL A 55 -1.59 -4.13 2.73
C VAL A 55 -1.56 -5.62 2.39
N MET A 56 -2.71 -6.26 2.31
CA MET A 56 -2.76 -7.68 1.95
C MET A 56 -2.30 -7.92 0.52
N LYS A 57 -2.70 -7.06 -0.42
CA LYS A 57 -2.25 -7.15 -1.80
C LYS A 57 -0.73 -6.95 -1.89
N LEU A 58 -0.22 -5.94 -1.19
CA LEU A 58 1.21 -5.65 -1.18
C LEU A 58 1.99 -6.83 -0.63
N ARG A 59 1.53 -7.40 0.48
CA ARG A 59 2.17 -8.55 1.09
C ARG A 59 2.21 -9.73 0.13
N GLY A 60 1.12 -9.98 -0.59
CA GLY A 60 1.05 -11.05 -1.58
C GLY A 60 2.03 -10.83 -2.72
N LEU A 61 2.13 -9.60 -3.22
CA LEU A 61 3.06 -9.27 -4.29
C LEU A 61 4.52 -9.43 -3.86
N LEU A 62 4.85 -9.00 -2.65
CA LEU A 62 6.20 -9.13 -2.10
C LEU A 62 6.56 -10.61 -1.90
N ARG A 63 5.62 -11.41 -1.40
CA ARG A 63 5.83 -12.83 -1.19
C ARG A 63 6.05 -13.56 -2.51
N ALA A 64 5.24 -13.25 -3.52
CA ALA A 64 5.37 -13.85 -4.84
C ALA A 64 6.73 -13.52 -5.47
N GLY A 65 7.14 -12.26 -5.37
CA GLY A 65 8.44 -11.83 -5.88
C GLY A 65 9.59 -12.52 -5.18
N HIS A 66 9.47 -12.72 -3.86
CA HIS A 66 10.48 -13.44 -3.09
C HIS A 66 10.59 -14.89 -3.54
N LEU A 67 9.45 -15.55 -3.73
CA LEU A 67 9.42 -16.94 -4.19
C LEU A 67 10.04 -17.09 -5.57
N LEU A 68 9.77 -16.16 -6.46
CA LEU A 68 10.34 -16.18 -7.80
C LEU A 68 11.85 -16.04 -7.76
N LYS A 69 12.36 -15.23 -6.84
CA LYS A 69 13.81 -15.08 -6.69
C LYS A 69 14.46 -16.29 -6.06
N ALA A 70 13.75 -16.96 -5.17
CA ALA A 70 14.25 -18.15 -4.51
C ALA A 70 14.31 -19.34 -5.46
N ALA A 71 13.49 -19.32 -6.48
CA ALA A 71 13.48 -20.40 -7.46
C ALA A 71 14.61 -20.23 -8.47
#